data_61ac1c11089e4f5337a0ae13929ec2e3
#
_entry.id   61ac1c11089e4f5337a0ae13929ec2e3
#
_cell.length_a   1.000
_cell.length_b   1.000
_cell.length_c   1.000
_cell.angle_alpha   90.00
_cell.angle_beta   90.00
_cell.angle_gamma   90.00
#
_symmetry.space_group_name_H-M   'P 1'
#
loop_
_entity.id
_entity.type
_entity.pdbx_description
1 polymer ?
#
loop_
_entity_poly.entity_id
_entity_poly.type
_entity_poly.pdbx_seq_one_letter_code
_entity_poly.pdbx_strand_id
1 'polypeptide(L)'
;MNNNTYQDLINYLTTLTYPMDYDDKQKTQLRKNSTQYFVKNHTLYRRNKKGNLRVITQDQVEPILFQLHRNITGAHLGIDAVFEKIKERYYWPQMFDDVRNYIRSCNVCQRRGPPERKEPLVPLVVKEPFYQIGIDVKGPLP
;
A
#
# COMPACT_ATOMS: atom_id res chain seq x y z
N MET A 1 -6.59 10.34 -4.57
CA MET A 1 -6.92 11.41 -5.57
C MET A 1 -7.94 12.34 -4.93
N ASN A 2 -7.86 13.65 -5.19
CA ASN A 2 -8.88 14.61 -4.71
C ASN A 2 -10.24 14.26 -5.36
N ASN A 3 -11.33 14.37 -4.60
CA ASN A 3 -12.68 14.03 -5.04
C ASN A 3 -13.11 14.86 -6.26
N ASN A 4 -12.77 16.15 -6.32
CA ASN A 4 -13.09 17.01 -7.45
C ASN A 4 -12.42 16.51 -8.73
N THR A 5 -11.10 16.26 -8.69
CA THR A 5 -10.35 15.73 -9.86
C THR A 5 -10.86 14.35 -10.31
N TYR A 6 -11.29 13.51 -9.37
CA TYR A 6 -11.89 12.22 -9.67
C TYR A 6 -13.22 12.37 -10.41
N GLN A 7 -14.07 13.28 -9.92
CA GLN A 7 -15.37 13.53 -10.52
C GLN A 7 -15.25 14.19 -11.90
N ASP A 8 -14.33 15.14 -12.05
CA ASP A 8 -14.07 15.83 -13.33
C ASP A 8 -13.60 14.84 -14.41
N LEU A 9 -12.73 13.88 -14.03
CA LEU A 9 -12.30 12.81 -14.95
C LEU A 9 -13.45 11.90 -15.35
N ILE A 10 -14.32 11.51 -14.42
CA ILE A 10 -15.51 10.70 -14.74
C ILE A 10 -16.43 11.46 -15.69
N ASN A 11 -16.76 12.71 -15.35
CA ASN A 11 -17.65 13.55 -16.16
C ASN A 11 -17.09 13.73 -17.57
N TYR A 12 -15.81 14.09 -17.68
CA TYR A 12 -15.16 14.26 -18.97
C TYR A 12 -15.13 12.96 -19.80
N LEU A 13 -14.81 11.82 -19.18
CA LEU A 13 -14.75 10.53 -19.88
C LEU A 13 -16.15 10.00 -20.28
N THR A 14 -17.22 10.46 -19.60
CA THR A 14 -18.59 10.03 -19.90
C THR A 14 -19.28 10.95 -20.88
N THR A 15 -19.12 12.27 -20.72
CA THR A 15 -19.88 13.29 -21.48
C THR A 15 -19.03 14.09 -22.46
N LEU A 16 -17.70 13.98 -22.40
CA LEU A 16 -16.72 14.79 -23.15
C LEU A 16 -16.85 16.30 -22.91
N THR A 17 -17.50 16.70 -21.81
CA THR A 17 -17.66 18.09 -21.40
C THR A 17 -16.62 18.48 -20.35
N TYR A 18 -16.15 19.73 -20.42
CA TYR A 18 -15.24 20.30 -19.43
C TYR A 18 -16.02 21.02 -18.33
N PRO A 19 -15.49 21.06 -17.09
CA PRO A 19 -16.03 21.95 -16.06
C PRO A 19 -16.04 23.41 -16.55
N MET A 20 -17.07 24.18 -16.18
CA MET A 20 -17.25 25.56 -16.68
C MET A 20 -16.09 26.49 -16.24
N ASP A 21 -15.50 26.23 -15.08
CA ASP A 21 -14.47 27.08 -14.49
C ASP A 21 -13.04 26.76 -14.99
N TYR A 22 -12.91 25.83 -15.95
CA TYR A 22 -11.59 25.41 -16.44
C TYR A 22 -11.05 26.36 -17.50
N ASP A 23 -9.81 26.81 -17.29
CA ASP A 23 -9.02 27.51 -18.32
C ASP A 23 -8.49 26.53 -19.40
N ASP A 24 -7.91 27.06 -20.47
CA ASP A 24 -7.41 26.23 -21.59
C ASP A 24 -6.25 25.31 -21.20
N LYS A 25 -5.45 25.71 -20.19
CA LYS A 25 -4.37 24.89 -19.66
C LYS A 25 -4.92 23.70 -18.88
N GLN A 26 -5.93 23.93 -18.04
CA GLN A 26 -6.63 22.90 -17.25
C GLN A 26 -7.37 21.92 -18.16
N LYS A 27 -8.04 22.41 -19.21
CA LYS A 27 -8.69 21.55 -20.22
C LYS A 27 -7.68 20.67 -20.94
N THR A 28 -6.54 21.23 -21.33
CA THR A 28 -5.46 20.48 -21.98
C THR A 28 -4.87 19.44 -21.05
N GLN A 29 -4.67 19.78 -19.77
CA GLN A 29 -4.17 18.84 -18.77
C GLN A 29 -5.17 17.72 -18.48
N LEU A 30 -6.46 18.02 -18.33
CA LEU A 30 -7.51 17.03 -18.15
C LEU A 30 -7.54 16.05 -19.32
N ARG A 31 -7.49 16.55 -20.57
CA ARG A 31 -7.44 15.72 -21.77
C ARG A 31 -6.21 14.83 -21.83
N LYS A 32 -5.03 15.33 -21.50
CA LYS A 32 -3.80 14.50 -21.42
C LYS A 32 -3.92 13.42 -20.35
N ASN A 33 -4.40 13.78 -19.17
CA ASN A 33 -4.56 12.83 -18.07
C ASN A 33 -5.61 11.76 -18.41
N SER A 34 -6.72 12.13 -19.03
CA SER A 34 -7.84 11.23 -19.34
C SER A 34 -7.42 10.03 -20.20
N THR A 35 -6.38 10.14 -21.02
CA THR A 35 -5.89 9.04 -21.87
C THR A 35 -5.44 7.80 -21.05
N GLN A 36 -5.00 8.01 -19.81
CA GLN A 36 -4.56 6.96 -18.92
C GLN A 36 -5.69 6.27 -18.15
N TYR A 37 -6.90 6.82 -18.23
CA TYR A 37 -8.06 6.37 -17.46
C TYR A 37 -9.21 5.91 -18.35
N PHE A 38 -10.14 5.19 -17.77
CA PHE A 38 -11.44 4.88 -18.36
C PHE A 38 -12.46 4.64 -17.26
N VAL A 39 -13.74 4.78 -17.59
CA VAL A 39 -14.86 4.54 -16.67
C VAL A 39 -15.50 3.19 -16.99
N LYS A 40 -15.72 2.38 -15.95
CA LYS A 40 -16.49 1.13 -16.03
C LYS A 40 -17.41 1.05 -14.82
N ASN A 41 -18.71 0.86 -15.04
CA ASN A 41 -19.73 0.79 -13.99
C ASN A 41 -19.61 1.97 -12.99
N HIS A 42 -19.58 3.21 -13.50
CA HIS A 42 -19.45 4.46 -12.74
C HIS A 42 -18.18 4.52 -11.85
N THR A 43 -17.21 3.66 -12.09
CA THR A 43 -15.95 3.63 -11.35
C THR A 43 -14.79 3.95 -12.29
N LEU A 44 -13.88 4.82 -11.82
CA LEU A 44 -12.71 5.21 -12.58
C LEU A 44 -11.60 4.16 -12.43
N TYR A 45 -11.01 3.77 -13.55
CA TYR A 45 -9.87 2.85 -13.62
C TYR A 45 -8.70 3.49 -14.35
N ARG A 46 -7.49 3.19 -13.90
CA ARG A 46 -6.25 3.54 -14.60
C ARG A 46 -5.78 2.35 -15.43
N ARG A 47 -5.43 2.61 -16.69
CA ARG A 47 -4.85 1.60 -17.59
C ARG A 47 -3.45 1.21 -17.12
N ASN A 48 -3.18 -0.07 -17.00
CA ASN A 48 -1.86 -0.60 -16.67
C ASN A 48 -1.61 -1.87 -17.49
N LYS A 49 -0.34 -2.14 -17.82
CA LYS A 49 0.07 -3.32 -18.61
C LYS A 49 -0.28 -4.65 -17.94
N LYS A 50 -0.25 -4.70 -16.61
CA LYS A 50 -0.52 -5.92 -15.82
C LYS A 50 -1.98 -6.11 -15.42
N GLY A 51 -2.83 -5.14 -15.70
CA GLY A 51 -4.24 -5.14 -15.31
C GLY A 51 -4.72 -3.74 -14.92
N ASN A 52 -6.01 -3.49 -15.05
CA ASN A 52 -6.57 -2.19 -14.76
C ASN A 52 -6.67 -1.95 -13.25
N LEU A 53 -6.22 -0.79 -12.80
CA LEU A 53 -6.19 -0.42 -11.39
C LEU A 53 -7.40 0.46 -11.06
N ARG A 54 -8.15 0.11 -10.02
CA ARG A 54 -9.24 0.95 -9.53
C ARG A 54 -8.66 2.22 -8.92
N VAL A 55 -9.13 3.37 -9.40
CA VAL A 55 -8.72 4.68 -8.86
C VAL A 55 -9.47 4.94 -7.56
N ILE A 56 -8.72 5.34 -6.52
CA ILE A 56 -9.22 5.56 -5.17
C ILE A 56 -9.19 7.06 -4.85
N THR A 57 -10.27 7.55 -4.26
CA THR A 57 -10.37 8.90 -3.71
C THR A 57 -9.75 8.97 -2.31
N GLN A 58 -9.44 10.19 -1.84
CA GLN A 58 -8.71 10.38 -0.59
C GLN A 58 -9.46 9.83 0.64
N ASP A 59 -10.78 9.93 0.64
CA ASP A 59 -11.65 9.38 1.69
C ASP A 59 -11.64 7.85 1.78
N GLN A 60 -11.30 7.17 0.67
CA GLN A 60 -11.24 5.70 0.60
C GLN A 60 -9.86 5.14 0.96
N VAL A 61 -8.83 5.98 1.07
CA VAL A 61 -7.44 5.53 1.33
C VAL A 61 -7.34 4.87 2.70
N GLU A 62 -7.80 5.55 3.74
CA GLU A 62 -7.68 5.05 5.11
C GLU A 62 -8.42 3.72 5.34
N PRO A 63 -9.68 3.52 4.89
CA PRO A 63 -10.36 2.24 4.96
C PRO A 63 -9.60 1.09 4.29
N ILE A 64 -8.98 1.34 3.13
CA ILE A 64 -8.19 0.33 2.41
C ILE A 64 -6.91 -0.02 3.18
N LEU A 65 -6.21 0.99 3.70
CA LEU A 65 -5.02 0.79 4.52
C LEU A 65 -5.33 0.04 5.82
N PHE A 66 -6.46 0.35 6.44
CA PHE A 66 -6.92 -0.37 7.62
C PHE A 66 -7.14 -1.85 7.32
N GLN A 67 -7.86 -2.17 6.24
CA GLN A 67 -8.13 -3.56 5.85
C GLN A 67 -6.84 -4.35 5.55
N LEU A 68 -5.87 -3.72 4.87
CA LEU A 68 -4.67 -4.41 4.42
C LEU A 68 -3.54 -4.45 5.45
N HIS A 69 -3.60 -3.61 6.47
CA HIS A 69 -2.57 -3.53 7.50
C HIS A 69 -3.06 -3.96 8.88
N ARG A 70 -4.18 -3.39 9.37
CA ARG A 70 -4.65 -3.59 10.76
C ARG A 70 -5.66 -4.71 10.93
N ASN A 71 -6.39 -5.08 9.89
CA ASN A 71 -7.38 -6.16 10.00
C ASN A 71 -6.69 -7.50 10.26
N ILE A 72 -7.45 -8.50 10.73
CA ILE A 72 -6.97 -9.87 11.01
C ILE A 72 -6.19 -10.45 9.82
N THR A 73 -6.63 -10.16 8.59
CA THR A 73 -5.95 -10.58 7.37
C THR A 73 -4.69 -9.73 7.04
N GLY A 74 -4.55 -8.55 7.62
CA GLY A 74 -3.43 -7.63 7.38
C GLY A 74 -2.18 -7.96 8.20
N ALA A 75 -2.35 -8.61 9.36
CA ALA A 75 -1.28 -9.10 10.25
C ALA A 75 -0.15 -8.08 10.53
N HIS A 76 -0.42 -6.78 10.45
CA HIS A 76 0.56 -5.70 10.59
C HIS A 76 1.78 -5.85 9.68
N LEU A 77 1.54 -6.20 8.42
CA LEU A 77 2.60 -6.32 7.41
C LEU A 77 3.40 -5.02 7.26
N GLY A 78 4.68 -5.13 6.90
CA GLY A 78 5.55 -4.00 6.63
C GLY A 78 5.15 -3.18 5.40
N ILE A 79 5.80 -2.02 5.21
CA ILE A 79 5.48 -1.03 4.16
C ILE A 79 5.47 -1.69 2.77
N ASP A 80 6.55 -2.40 2.43
CA ASP A 80 6.70 -2.98 1.10
C ASP A 80 5.63 -4.04 0.82
N ALA A 81 5.35 -4.90 1.79
CA ALA A 81 4.35 -5.96 1.64
C ALA A 81 2.92 -5.40 1.45
N VAL A 82 2.56 -4.34 2.18
CA VAL A 82 1.27 -3.66 2.02
C VAL A 82 1.22 -2.92 0.69
N PHE A 83 2.29 -2.21 0.31
CA PHE A 83 2.36 -1.49 -0.95
C PHE A 83 2.24 -2.42 -2.17
N GLU A 84 2.93 -3.59 -2.17
CA GLU A 84 2.82 -4.59 -3.22
C GLU A 84 1.37 -5.06 -3.41
N LYS A 85 0.65 -5.36 -2.32
CA LYS A 85 -0.77 -5.76 -2.36
C LYS A 85 -1.68 -4.68 -2.91
N ILE A 86 -1.40 -3.41 -2.59
CA ILE A 86 -2.20 -2.27 -3.03
C ILE A 86 -2.00 -2.01 -4.52
N LYS A 87 -0.74 -1.94 -4.98
CA LYS A 87 -0.40 -1.56 -6.35
C LYS A 87 -0.91 -2.55 -7.42
N GLU A 88 -1.29 -3.75 -7.04
CA GLU A 88 -1.89 -4.73 -7.94
C GLU A 88 -3.35 -4.44 -8.28
N ARG A 89 -4.06 -3.69 -7.41
CA ARG A 89 -5.52 -3.51 -7.49
C ARG A 89 -5.96 -2.06 -7.54
N TYR A 90 -5.23 -1.17 -6.87
CA TYR A 90 -5.61 0.20 -6.62
C TYR A 90 -4.58 1.20 -7.12
N TYR A 91 -5.05 2.40 -7.38
CA TYR A 91 -4.20 3.53 -7.74
C TYR A 91 -4.73 4.84 -7.15
N TRP A 92 -3.85 5.62 -6.55
CA TRP A 92 -4.04 7.04 -6.25
C TRP A 92 -2.67 7.75 -6.25
N PRO A 93 -2.60 9.08 -6.46
CA PRO A 93 -1.34 9.84 -6.32
C PRO A 93 -0.73 9.68 -4.93
N GLN A 94 0.58 9.62 -4.84
CA GLN A 94 1.34 9.53 -3.57
C GLN A 94 1.07 8.26 -2.73
N MET A 95 0.61 7.19 -3.37
CA MET A 95 0.30 5.90 -2.74
C MET A 95 1.36 5.41 -1.77
N PHE A 96 2.63 5.45 -2.16
CA PHE A 96 3.74 4.94 -1.34
C PHE A 96 3.92 5.75 -0.07
N ASP A 97 3.82 7.08 -0.14
CA ASP A 97 3.96 7.95 1.01
C ASP A 97 2.80 7.80 1.99
N ASP A 98 1.58 7.65 1.50
CA ASP A 98 0.40 7.40 2.34
C ASP A 98 0.52 6.05 3.07
N VAL A 99 0.93 4.98 2.37
CA VAL A 99 1.19 3.66 2.98
C VAL A 99 2.27 3.77 4.06
N ARG A 100 3.37 4.44 3.74
CA ARG A 100 4.50 4.62 4.66
C ARG A 100 4.09 5.39 5.91
N ASN A 101 3.39 6.50 5.74
CA ASN A 101 2.94 7.33 6.86
C ASN A 101 1.93 6.59 7.74
N TYR A 102 0.99 5.87 7.13
CA TYR A 102 0.00 5.07 7.87
C TYR A 102 0.65 3.98 8.71
N ILE A 103 1.60 3.23 8.15
CA ILE A 103 2.28 2.14 8.88
C ILE A 103 3.19 2.69 9.97
N ARG A 104 3.90 3.80 9.71
CA ARG A 104 4.72 4.48 10.70
C ARG A 104 3.92 5.05 11.88
N SER A 105 2.67 5.42 11.68
CA SER A 105 1.77 5.88 12.76
C SER A 105 1.08 4.73 13.52
N CYS A 106 1.30 3.48 13.13
CA CYS A 106 0.65 2.33 13.77
C CYS A 106 1.30 2.00 15.13
N ASN A 107 0.59 2.21 16.22
CA ASN A 107 1.07 1.95 17.59
C ASN A 107 1.57 0.51 17.80
N VAL A 108 0.90 -0.48 17.21
CA VAL A 108 1.30 -1.89 17.32
C VAL A 108 2.66 -2.13 16.65
N CYS A 109 2.86 -1.58 15.45
CA CYS A 109 4.11 -1.69 14.72
C CYS A 109 5.25 -0.94 15.44
N GLN A 110 4.96 0.24 16.00
CA GLN A 110 5.94 1.02 16.76
C GLN A 110 6.44 0.28 18.01
N ARG A 111 5.55 -0.42 18.71
CA ARG A 111 5.92 -1.20 19.91
C ARG A 111 6.72 -2.46 19.60
N ARG A 112 6.56 -3.04 18.40
CA ARG A 112 7.30 -4.25 18.00
C ARG A 112 8.74 -3.97 17.59
N GLY A 113 9.09 -2.71 17.29
CA GLY A 113 10.40 -2.33 16.77
C GLY A 113 10.70 -2.85 15.35
N PRO A 114 11.87 -2.52 14.81
CA PRO A 114 12.34 -3.13 13.57
C PRO A 114 12.62 -4.63 13.82
N PRO A 115 12.47 -5.51 12.80
CA PRO A 115 12.81 -6.92 12.96
C PRO A 115 14.27 -7.03 13.38
N GLU A 116 14.53 -7.83 14.44
CA GLU A 116 15.90 -8.13 14.85
C GLU A 116 16.71 -8.63 13.65
N ARG A 117 17.89 -8.06 13.46
CA ARG A 117 18.84 -8.60 12.49
C ARG A 117 19.20 -10.00 12.98
N LYS A 118 18.81 -11.02 12.23
CA LYS A 118 19.31 -12.36 12.47
C LYS A 118 20.82 -12.32 12.25
N GLU A 119 21.58 -12.52 13.31
CA GLU A 119 23.01 -12.69 13.17
C GLU A 119 23.30 -13.92 12.29
N PRO A 120 24.33 -13.89 11.44
CA PRO A 120 24.71 -15.05 10.66
C PRO A 120 25.02 -16.20 11.60
N LEU A 121 24.45 -17.37 11.30
CA LEU A 121 24.76 -18.59 12.04
C LEU A 121 26.27 -18.90 11.87
N VAL A 122 27.00 -18.81 12.96
CA VAL A 122 28.43 -19.23 13.00
C VAL A 122 28.44 -20.71 13.35
N PRO A 123 28.89 -21.61 12.46
CA PRO A 123 28.98 -23.03 12.77
C PRO A 123 30.00 -23.25 13.91
N LEU A 124 29.56 -23.94 14.95
CA LEU A 124 30.43 -24.35 16.05
C LEU A 124 31.23 -25.56 15.59
N VAL A 125 32.55 -25.37 15.45
CA VAL A 125 33.48 -26.49 15.15
C VAL A 125 33.85 -27.14 16.46
N VAL A 126 33.24 -28.29 16.73
CA VAL A 126 33.59 -29.11 17.93
C VAL A 126 34.89 -29.80 17.70
N LYS A 127 35.88 -29.57 18.58
CA LYS A 127 37.26 -30.15 18.48
C LYS A 127 37.43 -31.37 19.35
N GLU A 128 36.72 -31.48 20.47
CA GLU A 128 36.85 -32.56 21.45
C GLU A 128 35.53 -32.75 22.22
N PRO A 129 35.30 -33.91 22.86
CA PRO A 129 34.14 -34.12 23.72
C PRO A 129 34.07 -33.10 24.84
N PHE A 130 32.87 -32.60 25.14
CA PHE A 130 32.61 -31.57 26.15
C PHE A 130 33.16 -30.17 25.84
N TYR A 131 33.58 -29.90 24.61
CA TYR A 131 34.06 -28.59 24.18
C TYR A 131 33.00 -27.48 24.40
N GLN A 132 31.75 -27.86 24.22
CA GLN A 132 30.62 -27.00 24.52
C GLN A 132 29.41 -27.81 24.99
N ILE A 133 28.75 -27.34 26.04
CA ILE A 133 27.53 -27.95 26.59
C ILE A 133 26.40 -26.93 26.45
N GLY A 134 25.30 -27.35 25.83
CA GLY A 134 24.05 -26.58 25.80
C GLY A 134 23.18 -26.98 26.98
N ILE A 135 22.70 -26.00 27.75
CA ILE A 135 21.75 -26.21 28.85
C ILE A 135 20.46 -25.48 28.50
N ASP A 136 19.35 -26.20 28.44
CA ASP A 136 18.03 -25.64 28.29
C ASP A 136 17.19 -25.95 29.53
N VAL A 137 16.57 -24.91 30.11
CA VAL A 137 15.68 -25.03 31.27
C VAL A 137 14.24 -24.91 30.81
N LYS A 138 13.55 -26.02 30.79
CA LYS A 138 12.11 -26.06 30.50
C LYS A 138 11.32 -25.82 31.80
N GLY A 139 10.53 -24.76 31.83
CA GLY A 139 9.65 -24.45 32.96
C GLY A 139 8.55 -25.53 33.18
N PRO A 140 7.84 -25.48 34.29
CA PRO A 140 6.77 -26.42 34.57
C PRO A 140 5.73 -26.35 33.46
N LEU A 141 5.42 -27.51 32.90
CA LEU A 141 4.29 -27.65 31.97
C LEU A 141 2.99 -27.52 32.79
N PRO A 142 1.96 -26.81 32.26
CA PRO A 142 0.66 -26.73 32.90
C PRO A 142 0.00 -28.09 32.96
#